data_562a145014614eddb6ff0d5df66039b0
#
_entry.id   562a145014614eddb6ff0d5df66039b0
#
_cell.length_a   1.000
_cell.length_b   1.000
_cell.length_c   1.000
_cell.angle_alpha   90.00
_cell.angle_beta   90.00
_cell.angle_gamma   90.00
#
_symmetry.space_group_name_H-M   'P 1'
#
loop_
_entity.id
_entity.type
_entity.pdbx_description
1 polymer ?
#
loop_
_entity_poly.entity_id
_entity_poly.type
_entity_poly.pdbx_seq_one_letter_code
_entity_poly.pdbx_strand_id
1 'polypeptide(L)'
;MDVNGRVAVITGGASGIGRGMARAFAGAGMRLVLADLDEAMLAATVDELGEAGTEVIGQRCDVSRLEDVEALAAAAVERFGAVHVLCNNAGVGIPTPTHNIRLEDWKWMIDVDLWGPIYGVKTFLPIMEEQGEGHINTTASVAGLIGGGFMGAYNVAKHGAVGLMTTLERDLRGRKSPVHASVLCPGPINTDISRHSVGYRPSRRSPKANSAAEGRAGANVQAALDNGMDPDEVGRLVLDGVLTDRFWLFTHGWTVKLLTRQLDALAADGSLSKG
;
A
#
# COMPACT_ATOMS: atom_id res chain seq x y z
N MET A 1 19.93 -4.77 2.99
CA MET A 1 19.61 -6.04 3.72
C MET A 1 19.77 -7.22 2.77
N ASP A 2 20.38 -8.34 3.18
CA ASP A 2 20.24 -9.61 2.44
C ASP A 2 18.89 -10.23 2.77
N VAL A 3 18.10 -10.57 1.77
CA VAL A 3 16.71 -11.03 1.95
C VAL A 3 16.54 -12.55 1.80
N ASN A 4 17.56 -13.28 1.33
CA ASN A 4 17.46 -14.74 1.13
C ASN A 4 17.21 -15.46 2.48
N GLY A 5 16.17 -16.30 2.53
CA GLY A 5 15.74 -16.97 3.75
C GLY A 5 15.06 -16.06 4.80
N ARG A 6 14.92 -14.76 4.53
CA ARG A 6 14.23 -13.80 5.40
C ARG A 6 12.72 -13.90 5.25
N VAL A 7 11.98 -13.32 6.19
CA VAL A 7 10.51 -13.38 6.24
C VAL A 7 9.90 -12.04 5.86
N ALA A 8 9.00 -12.04 4.88
CA ALA A 8 8.19 -10.88 4.53
C ALA A 8 6.71 -11.11 4.86
N VAL A 9 6.09 -10.11 5.46
CA VAL A 9 4.64 -10.01 5.67
C VAL A 9 4.07 -9.00 4.69
N ILE A 10 3.05 -9.37 3.91
CA ILE A 10 2.46 -8.52 2.87
C ILE A 10 0.95 -8.46 3.07
N THR A 11 0.42 -7.29 3.42
CA THR A 11 -1.02 -7.06 3.49
C THR A 11 -1.59 -6.71 2.10
N GLY A 12 -2.83 -7.16 1.81
CA GLY A 12 -3.37 -7.10 0.45
C GLY A 12 -2.56 -7.98 -0.52
N GLY A 13 -2.03 -9.11 -0.02
CA GLY A 13 -1.10 -9.98 -0.72
C GLY A 13 -1.72 -10.87 -1.78
N ALA A 14 -3.05 -10.95 -1.83
CA ALA A 14 -3.77 -11.85 -2.74
C ALA A 14 -3.93 -11.29 -4.16
N SER A 15 -3.71 -9.99 -4.39
CA SER A 15 -3.95 -9.38 -5.70
C SER A 15 -3.06 -8.18 -5.99
N GLY A 16 -3.10 -7.68 -7.21
CA GLY A 16 -2.49 -6.43 -7.63
C GLY A 16 -1.03 -6.27 -7.18
N ILE A 17 -0.71 -5.11 -6.63
CA ILE A 17 0.66 -4.76 -6.18
C ILE A 17 1.16 -5.74 -5.11
N GLY A 18 0.30 -6.15 -4.16
CA GLY A 18 0.68 -7.09 -3.09
C GLY A 18 1.10 -8.46 -3.63
N ARG A 19 0.36 -9.00 -4.61
CA ARG A 19 0.73 -10.24 -5.29
C ARG A 19 2.02 -10.08 -6.11
N GLY A 20 2.20 -8.92 -6.76
CA GLY A 20 3.47 -8.58 -7.44
C GLY A 20 4.66 -8.54 -6.48
N MET A 21 4.48 -7.95 -5.28
CA MET A 21 5.51 -8.00 -4.22
C MET A 21 5.78 -9.44 -3.77
N ALA A 22 4.71 -10.24 -3.55
CA ALA A 22 4.84 -11.63 -3.13
C ALA A 22 5.67 -12.46 -4.12
N ARG A 23 5.42 -12.33 -5.43
CA ARG A 23 6.21 -12.98 -6.48
C ARG A 23 7.67 -12.50 -6.50
N ALA A 24 7.92 -11.20 -6.39
CA ALA A 24 9.26 -10.65 -6.39
C ALA A 24 10.07 -11.14 -5.18
N PHE A 25 9.46 -11.15 -3.99
CA PHE A 25 10.12 -11.59 -2.76
C PHE A 25 10.32 -13.11 -2.73
N ALA A 26 9.34 -13.90 -3.21
CA ALA A 26 9.50 -15.33 -3.42
C ALA A 26 10.68 -15.64 -4.35
N GLY A 27 10.77 -14.95 -5.49
CA GLY A 27 11.89 -15.07 -6.43
C GLY A 27 13.26 -14.69 -5.86
N ALA A 28 13.29 -13.88 -4.79
CA ALA A 28 14.49 -13.54 -4.04
C ALA A 28 14.79 -14.51 -2.87
N GLY A 29 14.03 -15.62 -2.75
CA GLY A 29 14.24 -16.65 -1.74
C GLY A 29 13.69 -16.30 -0.35
N MET A 30 12.77 -15.36 -0.24
CA MET A 30 12.10 -15.03 1.02
C MET A 30 11.01 -16.04 1.37
N ARG A 31 10.77 -16.21 2.67
CA ARG A 31 9.58 -16.88 3.22
C ARG A 31 8.47 -15.85 3.39
N LEU A 32 7.21 -16.22 3.11
CA LEU A 32 6.13 -15.24 2.99
C LEU A 32 4.98 -15.52 3.96
N VAL A 33 4.43 -14.44 4.49
CA VAL A 33 3.11 -14.41 5.14
C VAL A 33 2.25 -13.44 4.35
N LEU A 34 1.26 -13.95 3.65
CA LEU A 34 0.32 -13.14 2.88
C LEU A 34 -0.94 -12.91 3.71
N ALA A 35 -1.38 -11.67 3.75
CA ALA A 35 -2.62 -11.31 4.44
C ALA A 35 -3.58 -10.65 3.47
N ASP A 36 -4.83 -11.08 3.50
CA ASP A 36 -5.91 -10.47 2.70
C ASP A 36 -7.26 -10.66 3.39
N LEU A 37 -8.25 -9.88 2.99
CA LEU A 37 -9.63 -10.05 3.41
C LEU A 37 -10.34 -11.12 2.57
N ASP A 38 -9.95 -11.29 1.30
CA ASP A 38 -10.49 -12.28 0.37
C ASP A 38 -9.76 -13.63 0.54
N GLU A 39 -10.37 -14.52 1.30
CA GLU A 39 -9.79 -15.84 1.60
C GLU A 39 -9.60 -16.72 0.35
N ALA A 40 -10.48 -16.59 -0.64
CA ALA A 40 -10.40 -17.42 -1.85
C ALA A 40 -9.22 -16.99 -2.74
N MET A 41 -9.05 -15.67 -2.94
CA MET A 41 -7.90 -15.13 -3.69
C MET A 41 -6.60 -15.37 -2.92
N LEU A 42 -6.63 -15.26 -1.59
CA LEU A 42 -5.47 -15.53 -0.72
C LEU A 42 -5.00 -16.98 -0.87
N ALA A 43 -5.92 -17.94 -0.75
CA ALA A 43 -5.61 -19.36 -0.92
C ALA A 43 -5.00 -19.65 -2.31
N ALA A 44 -5.59 -19.13 -3.38
CA ALA A 44 -5.07 -19.31 -4.73
C ALA A 44 -3.64 -18.74 -4.91
N THR A 45 -3.32 -17.61 -4.27
CA THR A 45 -1.98 -17.03 -4.35
C THR A 45 -0.98 -17.82 -3.50
N VAL A 46 -1.39 -18.32 -2.35
CA VAL A 46 -0.57 -19.21 -1.50
C VAL A 46 -0.25 -20.50 -2.24
N ASP A 47 -1.25 -21.12 -2.88
CA ASP A 47 -1.07 -22.34 -3.66
C ASP A 47 -0.09 -22.11 -4.83
N GLU A 48 -0.28 -21.03 -5.61
CA GLU A 48 0.62 -20.65 -6.71
C GLU A 48 2.09 -20.57 -6.27
N LEU A 49 2.35 -19.85 -5.17
CA LEU A 49 3.71 -19.65 -4.68
C LEU A 49 4.28 -20.90 -4.00
N GLY A 50 3.44 -21.68 -3.32
CA GLY A 50 3.81 -22.97 -2.72
C GLY A 50 4.19 -24.00 -3.77
N GLU A 51 3.43 -24.12 -4.85
CA GLU A 51 3.75 -25.00 -6.00
C GLU A 51 5.08 -24.59 -6.67
N ALA A 52 5.42 -23.31 -6.65
CA ALA A 52 6.72 -22.80 -7.11
C ALA A 52 7.88 -23.03 -6.11
N GLY A 53 7.60 -23.66 -4.94
CA GLY A 53 8.60 -24.02 -3.94
C GLY A 53 8.86 -22.95 -2.88
N THR A 54 8.02 -21.90 -2.78
CA THR A 54 8.15 -20.88 -1.74
C THR A 54 7.53 -21.35 -0.43
N GLU A 55 8.23 -21.18 0.70
CA GLU A 55 7.58 -21.33 2.01
C GLU A 55 6.65 -20.14 2.26
N VAL A 56 5.34 -20.37 2.15
CA VAL A 56 4.31 -19.32 2.25
C VAL A 56 3.13 -19.78 3.09
N ILE A 57 2.57 -18.88 3.89
CA ILE A 57 1.28 -19.05 4.55
C ILE A 57 0.35 -17.89 4.25
N GLY A 58 -0.95 -18.15 4.30
CA GLY A 58 -2.01 -17.16 4.20
C GLY A 58 -2.69 -16.93 5.53
N GLN A 59 -2.96 -15.68 5.88
CA GLN A 59 -3.72 -15.29 7.08
C GLN A 59 -4.82 -14.31 6.68
N ARG A 60 -6.09 -14.67 6.93
CA ARG A 60 -7.16 -13.70 6.77
C ARG A 60 -6.94 -12.53 7.72
N CYS A 61 -6.98 -11.30 7.22
CA CYS A 61 -6.73 -10.09 8.01
C CYS A 61 -7.51 -8.90 7.45
N ASP A 62 -8.32 -8.29 8.28
CA ASP A 62 -8.88 -6.97 8.04
C ASP A 62 -7.94 -5.94 8.68
N VAL A 63 -7.16 -5.25 7.86
CA VAL A 63 -6.16 -4.27 8.34
C VAL A 63 -6.77 -3.07 9.07
N SER A 64 -8.09 -2.85 8.96
CA SER A 64 -8.79 -1.82 9.72
C SER A 64 -9.01 -2.19 11.20
N ARG A 65 -8.65 -3.42 11.59
CA ARG A 65 -8.79 -3.96 12.94
C ARG A 65 -7.41 -4.28 13.53
N LEU A 66 -7.08 -3.64 14.65
CA LEU A 66 -5.79 -3.86 15.31
C LEU A 66 -5.59 -5.33 15.68
N GLU A 67 -6.64 -5.99 16.18
CA GLU A 67 -6.59 -7.38 16.63
C GLU A 67 -6.20 -8.35 15.49
N ASP A 68 -6.69 -8.08 14.26
CA ASP A 68 -6.34 -8.89 13.09
C ASP A 68 -4.86 -8.68 12.69
N VAL A 69 -4.35 -7.45 12.81
CA VAL A 69 -2.93 -7.14 12.53
C VAL A 69 -2.01 -7.75 13.59
N GLU A 70 -2.40 -7.73 14.86
CA GLU A 70 -1.67 -8.42 15.94
C GLU A 70 -1.66 -9.95 15.75
N ALA A 71 -2.79 -10.54 15.36
CA ALA A 71 -2.88 -11.96 15.03
C ALA A 71 -2.00 -12.33 13.81
N LEU A 72 -1.91 -11.45 12.79
CA LEU A 72 -1.02 -11.61 11.65
C LEU A 72 0.45 -11.65 12.08
N ALA A 73 0.86 -10.75 12.96
CA ALA A 73 2.23 -10.72 13.48
C ALA A 73 2.53 -11.98 14.31
N ALA A 74 1.60 -12.40 15.16
CA ALA A 74 1.74 -13.62 15.94
C ALA A 74 1.91 -14.86 15.04
N ALA A 75 1.08 -15.01 14.01
CA ALA A 75 1.18 -16.10 13.04
C ALA A 75 2.53 -16.11 12.29
N ALA A 76 3.05 -14.94 11.92
CA ALA A 76 4.34 -14.83 11.27
C ALA A 76 5.50 -15.27 12.19
N VAL A 77 5.49 -14.81 13.44
CA VAL A 77 6.50 -15.17 14.44
C VAL A 77 6.39 -16.66 14.83
N GLU A 78 5.19 -17.18 15.04
CA GLU A 78 4.96 -18.60 15.36
C GLU A 78 5.47 -19.52 14.23
N ARG A 79 5.20 -19.16 12.98
CA ARG A 79 5.55 -20.00 11.82
C ARG A 79 7.02 -19.91 11.43
N PHE A 80 7.63 -18.72 11.51
CA PHE A 80 8.96 -18.46 10.95
C PHE A 80 9.98 -17.89 11.95
N GLY A 81 9.56 -17.57 13.18
CA GLY A 81 10.44 -17.08 14.24
C GLY A 81 10.82 -15.60 14.16
N ALA A 82 10.53 -14.92 13.06
CA ALA A 82 10.93 -13.52 12.83
C ALA A 82 10.09 -12.86 11.72
N VAL A 83 10.16 -11.52 11.65
CA VAL A 83 9.64 -10.72 10.50
C VAL A 83 10.70 -9.70 10.09
N HIS A 84 11.19 -9.78 8.85
CA HIS A 84 12.27 -8.91 8.37
C HIS A 84 11.77 -7.78 7.45
N VAL A 85 10.69 -8.04 6.71
CA VAL A 85 10.05 -7.03 5.85
C VAL A 85 8.55 -7.00 6.14
N LEU A 86 8.01 -5.81 6.37
CA LEU A 86 6.57 -5.56 6.37
C LEU A 86 6.21 -4.71 5.16
N CYS A 87 5.27 -5.18 4.35
CA CYS A 87 4.63 -4.38 3.31
C CYS A 87 3.19 -4.06 3.73
N ASN A 88 2.95 -2.89 4.29
CA ASN A 88 1.63 -2.31 4.49
C ASN A 88 1.08 -1.90 3.12
N ASN A 89 0.46 -2.85 2.42
CA ASN A 89 0.03 -2.64 1.03
C ASN A 89 -1.48 -2.72 0.85
N ALA A 90 -2.22 -3.38 1.72
CA ALA A 90 -3.68 -3.38 1.64
C ALA A 90 -4.24 -1.96 1.51
N GLY A 91 -5.20 -1.78 0.61
CA GLY A 91 -5.79 -0.47 0.37
C GLY A 91 -7.04 -0.55 -0.49
N VAL A 92 -7.84 0.50 -0.41
CA VAL A 92 -9.10 0.65 -1.14
C VAL A 92 -9.19 2.03 -1.77
N GLY A 93 -9.93 2.15 -2.88
CA GLY A 93 -10.07 3.43 -3.57
C GLY A 93 -11.30 3.47 -4.47
N ILE A 94 -12.20 4.43 -4.23
CA ILE A 94 -13.38 4.65 -5.04
C ILE A 94 -13.41 6.12 -5.49
N PRO A 95 -13.34 6.38 -6.80
CA PRO A 95 -13.49 7.73 -7.34
C PRO A 95 -14.88 8.29 -6.98
N THR A 96 -14.91 9.33 -6.14
CA THR A 96 -16.16 9.99 -5.73
C THR A 96 -15.85 11.47 -5.45
N PRO A 97 -16.66 12.42 -5.95
CA PRO A 97 -16.52 13.83 -5.59
C PRO A 97 -16.57 14.00 -4.08
N THR A 98 -15.71 14.86 -3.52
CA THR A 98 -15.55 15.00 -2.07
C THR A 98 -16.87 15.29 -1.34
N HIS A 99 -17.74 16.14 -1.93
CA HIS A 99 -19.05 16.49 -1.37
C HIS A 99 -20.09 15.35 -1.43
N ASN A 100 -19.82 14.30 -2.21
CA ASN A 100 -20.72 13.14 -2.36
C ASN A 100 -20.24 11.91 -1.59
N ILE A 101 -19.04 11.94 -1.01
CA ILE A 101 -18.52 10.83 -0.21
C ILE A 101 -19.33 10.74 1.09
N ARG A 102 -19.93 9.60 1.37
CA ARG A 102 -20.66 9.36 2.62
C ARG A 102 -19.68 9.24 3.79
N LEU A 103 -20.10 9.65 4.99
CA LEU A 103 -19.23 9.56 6.17
C LEU A 103 -18.78 8.14 6.49
N GLU A 104 -19.62 7.14 6.23
CA GLU A 104 -19.26 5.74 6.38
C GLU A 104 -18.16 5.30 5.41
N ASP A 105 -18.15 5.82 4.18
CA ASP A 105 -17.10 5.53 3.19
C ASP A 105 -15.82 6.32 3.51
N TRP A 106 -15.96 7.56 4.03
CA TRP A 106 -14.82 8.31 4.58
C TRP A 106 -14.11 7.51 5.67
N LYS A 107 -14.90 7.08 6.67
CA LYS A 107 -14.35 6.29 7.79
C LYS A 107 -13.68 5.04 7.29
N TRP A 108 -14.32 4.25 6.44
CA TRP A 108 -13.79 3.01 5.90
C TRP A 108 -12.46 3.21 5.15
N MET A 109 -12.36 4.21 4.25
CA MET A 109 -11.10 4.48 3.55
C MET A 109 -9.98 4.92 4.49
N ILE A 110 -10.29 5.73 5.50
CA ILE A 110 -9.30 6.13 6.52
C ILE A 110 -8.90 4.93 7.38
N ASP A 111 -9.83 4.08 7.77
CA ASP A 111 -9.54 2.90 8.58
C ASP A 111 -8.62 1.92 7.84
N VAL A 112 -8.86 1.67 6.55
CA VAL A 112 -8.04 0.75 5.76
C VAL A 112 -6.72 1.40 5.33
N ASP A 113 -6.77 2.57 4.69
CA ASP A 113 -5.62 3.16 3.98
C ASP A 113 -4.68 3.96 4.88
N LEU A 114 -5.09 4.30 6.12
CA LEU A 114 -4.27 5.04 7.08
C LEU A 114 -4.12 4.31 8.42
N TRP A 115 -5.22 3.91 9.07
CA TRP A 115 -5.11 3.17 10.33
C TRP A 115 -4.47 1.81 10.12
N GLY A 116 -4.73 1.10 9.01
CA GLY A 116 -4.04 -0.14 8.69
C GLY A 116 -2.52 -0.03 8.70
N PRO A 117 -1.91 0.89 7.93
CA PRO A 117 -0.48 1.19 8.04
C PRO A 117 0.00 1.60 9.43
N ILE A 118 -0.78 2.39 10.19
CA ILE A 118 -0.44 2.76 11.58
C ILE A 118 -0.39 1.51 12.46
N TYR A 119 -1.38 0.63 12.38
CA TYR A 119 -1.40 -0.63 13.12
C TYR A 119 -0.22 -1.52 12.74
N GLY A 120 0.07 -1.64 11.43
CA GLY A 120 1.25 -2.38 10.96
C GLY A 120 2.56 -1.85 11.56
N VAL A 121 2.80 -0.54 11.52
CA VAL A 121 4.00 0.07 12.15
C VAL A 121 4.02 -0.21 13.66
N LYS A 122 2.90 0.00 14.36
CA LYS A 122 2.82 -0.18 15.82
C LYS A 122 3.06 -1.62 16.25
N THR A 123 2.61 -2.59 15.47
CA THR A 123 2.71 -4.02 15.81
C THR A 123 4.06 -4.61 15.41
N PHE A 124 4.56 -4.31 14.21
CA PHE A 124 5.75 -4.97 13.68
C PHE A 124 7.07 -4.27 14.02
N LEU A 125 7.09 -2.96 14.21
CA LEU A 125 8.32 -2.24 14.54
C LEU A 125 9.00 -2.75 15.82
N PRO A 126 8.30 -2.97 16.94
CA PRO A 126 8.93 -3.53 18.15
C PRO A 126 9.57 -4.90 17.92
N ILE A 127 8.92 -5.77 17.13
CA ILE A 127 9.44 -7.10 16.78
C ILE A 127 10.76 -6.96 16.01
N MET A 128 10.78 -6.08 14.99
CA MET A 128 11.96 -5.83 14.17
C MET A 128 13.11 -5.18 14.95
N GLU A 129 12.81 -4.30 15.89
CA GLU A 129 13.83 -3.67 16.75
C GLU A 129 14.43 -4.66 17.74
N GLU A 130 13.61 -5.54 18.33
CA GLU A 130 14.10 -6.59 19.24
C GLU A 130 15.01 -7.59 18.52
N GLN A 131 14.69 -7.95 17.27
CA GLN A 131 15.53 -8.86 16.48
C GLN A 131 16.77 -8.19 15.88
N GLY A 132 16.86 -6.85 15.90
CA GLY A 132 18.03 -6.08 15.46
C GLY A 132 18.12 -5.81 13.96
N GLU A 133 17.08 -6.09 13.17
CA GLU A 133 16.98 -5.75 11.74
C GLU A 133 15.52 -5.72 11.27
N GLY A 134 15.24 -4.92 10.24
CA GLY A 134 13.92 -4.89 9.62
C GLY A 134 13.76 -3.79 8.58
N HIS A 135 12.71 -3.92 7.77
CA HIS A 135 12.32 -2.90 6.80
C HIS A 135 10.79 -2.81 6.72
N ILE A 136 10.26 -1.61 6.91
CA ILE A 136 8.82 -1.34 6.79
C ILE A 136 8.57 -0.53 5.52
N ASN A 137 7.89 -1.15 4.55
CA ASN A 137 7.38 -0.47 3.36
C ASN A 137 5.88 -0.15 3.53
N THR A 138 5.45 1.03 3.08
CA THR A 138 4.02 1.38 3.02
C THR A 138 3.65 1.84 1.62
N THR A 139 2.61 1.24 1.04
CA THR A 139 2.03 1.65 -0.24
C THR A 139 1.13 2.87 -0.04
N ALA A 140 1.67 4.05 -0.32
CA ALA A 140 0.92 5.29 -0.43
C ALA A 140 0.34 5.44 -1.86
N SER A 141 0.60 6.55 -2.50
CA SER A 141 0.20 6.86 -3.89
C SER A 141 0.81 8.19 -4.31
N VAL A 142 0.89 8.48 -5.60
CA VAL A 142 1.06 9.86 -6.10
C VAL A 142 -0.04 10.78 -5.53
N ALA A 143 -1.25 10.24 -5.31
CA ALA A 143 -2.35 10.92 -4.62
C ALA A 143 -2.07 11.25 -3.14
N GLY A 144 -1.02 10.71 -2.53
CA GLY A 144 -0.51 11.09 -1.22
C GLY A 144 0.51 12.23 -1.25
N LEU A 145 0.88 12.68 -2.44
CA LEU A 145 1.83 13.78 -2.66
C LEU A 145 1.13 14.98 -3.30
N ILE A 146 0.14 14.72 -4.15
CA ILE A 146 -0.63 15.74 -4.87
C ILE A 146 -2.09 15.31 -4.88
N GLY A 147 -2.97 16.14 -4.32
CA GLY A 147 -4.41 15.87 -4.28
C GLY A 147 -5.04 15.98 -5.66
N GLY A 148 -5.57 14.88 -6.18
CA GLY A 148 -6.40 14.85 -7.37
C GLY A 148 -7.88 15.10 -7.06
N GLY A 149 -8.66 15.59 -8.02
CA GLY A 149 -10.11 15.69 -7.91
C GLY A 149 -10.77 14.29 -7.79
N PHE A 150 -11.98 14.24 -7.26
CA PHE A 150 -12.81 13.03 -7.14
C PHE A 150 -12.26 11.92 -6.21
N MET A 151 -11.21 12.20 -5.42
CA MET A 151 -10.53 11.21 -4.57
C MET A 151 -10.36 11.70 -3.11
N GLY A 152 -11.31 12.49 -2.58
CA GLY A 152 -11.13 13.21 -1.31
C GLY A 152 -10.64 12.34 -0.15
N ALA A 153 -11.37 11.28 0.22
CA ALA A 153 -10.99 10.43 1.34
C ALA A 153 -9.68 9.65 1.07
N TYR A 154 -9.51 9.18 -0.17
CA TYR A 154 -8.29 8.49 -0.60
C TYR A 154 -7.06 9.42 -0.51
N ASN A 155 -7.17 10.65 -1.05
CA ASN A 155 -6.08 11.63 -0.97
C ASN A 155 -5.69 11.91 0.48
N VAL A 156 -6.66 12.11 1.38
CA VAL A 156 -6.39 12.37 2.81
C VAL A 156 -5.66 11.17 3.44
N ALA A 157 -6.15 9.95 3.22
CA ALA A 157 -5.51 8.75 3.76
C ALA A 157 -4.07 8.57 3.23
N LYS A 158 -3.87 8.73 1.92
CA LYS A 158 -2.55 8.54 1.31
C LYS A 158 -1.55 9.67 1.64
N HIS A 159 -2.00 10.92 1.84
CA HIS A 159 -1.16 11.98 2.43
C HIS A 159 -0.77 11.63 3.88
N GLY A 160 -1.72 11.11 4.67
CA GLY A 160 -1.44 10.61 6.01
C GLY A 160 -0.39 9.49 6.02
N ALA A 161 -0.50 8.53 5.10
CA ALA A 161 0.48 7.44 4.97
C ALA A 161 1.88 7.95 4.60
N VAL A 162 2.00 8.94 3.70
CA VAL A 162 3.28 9.61 3.40
C VAL A 162 3.82 10.34 4.64
N GLY A 163 2.96 11.06 5.37
CA GLY A 163 3.32 11.74 6.62
C GLY A 163 3.83 10.76 7.68
N LEU A 164 3.12 9.63 7.86
CA LEU A 164 3.54 8.55 8.76
C LEU A 164 4.95 8.06 8.43
N MET A 165 5.18 7.67 7.17
CA MET A 165 6.44 7.05 6.78
C MET A 165 7.62 8.03 6.77
N THR A 166 7.40 9.29 6.37
CA THR A 166 8.45 10.32 6.44
C THR A 166 8.85 10.65 7.87
N THR A 167 7.90 10.63 8.80
CA THR A 167 8.17 10.81 10.24
C THR A 167 8.90 9.59 10.78
N LEU A 168 8.38 8.39 10.52
CA LEU A 168 8.99 7.13 10.95
C LEU A 168 10.47 7.05 10.54
N GLU A 169 10.79 7.30 9.27
CA GLU A 169 12.16 7.23 8.76
C GLU A 169 13.10 8.22 9.51
N ARG A 170 12.62 9.43 9.80
CA ARG A 170 13.39 10.43 10.58
C ARG A 170 13.61 9.97 12.01
N ASP A 171 12.59 9.40 12.65
CA ASP A 171 12.67 8.90 14.04
C ASP A 171 13.64 7.71 14.12
N LEU A 172 13.56 6.76 13.16
CA LEU A 172 14.46 5.61 13.08
C LEU A 172 15.92 6.06 12.92
N ARG A 173 16.18 6.97 11.99
CA ARG A 173 17.54 7.53 11.80
C ARG A 173 18.02 8.31 13.02
N GLY A 174 17.15 9.14 13.64
CA GLY A 174 17.51 9.97 14.80
C GLY A 174 17.95 9.14 16.00
N ARG A 175 17.37 7.97 16.20
CA ARG A 175 17.72 7.03 17.29
C ARG A 175 18.64 5.89 16.85
N LYS A 176 19.14 5.93 15.62
CA LYS A 176 20.03 4.89 15.05
C LYS A 176 19.41 3.48 15.15
N SER A 177 18.11 3.38 14.88
CA SER A 177 17.41 2.09 14.83
C SER A 177 18.02 1.18 13.76
N PRO A 178 18.07 -0.14 13.99
CA PRO A 178 18.47 -1.12 12.97
C PRO A 178 17.36 -1.37 11.92
N VAL A 179 16.21 -0.70 12.06
CA VAL A 179 15.07 -0.81 11.15
C VAL A 179 15.07 0.35 10.17
N HIS A 180 14.77 0.06 8.90
CA HIS A 180 14.63 1.03 7.82
C HIS A 180 13.17 1.19 7.39
N ALA A 181 12.87 2.29 6.72
CA ALA A 181 11.53 2.53 6.19
C ALA A 181 11.58 2.97 4.73
N SER A 182 10.51 2.66 3.98
CA SER A 182 10.30 3.17 2.63
C SER A 182 8.82 3.45 2.36
N VAL A 183 8.56 4.35 1.42
CA VAL A 183 7.22 4.66 0.96
C VAL A 183 7.11 4.50 -0.54
N LEU A 184 6.21 3.60 -0.96
CA LEU A 184 5.87 3.41 -2.36
C LEU A 184 4.77 4.42 -2.73
N CYS A 185 5.04 5.26 -3.72
CA CYS A 185 4.09 6.25 -4.26
C CYS A 185 3.78 5.91 -5.74
N PRO A 186 2.91 4.91 -5.99
CA PRO A 186 2.61 4.50 -7.35
C PRO A 186 1.72 5.53 -8.07
N GLY A 187 1.95 5.67 -9.38
CA GLY A 187 0.97 6.18 -10.33
C GLY A 187 -0.05 5.09 -10.69
N PRO A 188 -0.69 5.15 -11.87
CA PRO A 188 -1.61 4.12 -12.30
C PRO A 188 -0.93 2.75 -12.47
N ILE A 189 -1.43 1.75 -11.77
CA ILE A 189 -0.98 0.35 -11.85
C ILE A 189 -2.16 -0.50 -12.30
N ASN A 190 -1.93 -1.47 -13.15
CA ASN A 190 -2.95 -2.39 -13.67
C ASN A 190 -3.44 -3.33 -12.55
N THR A 191 -4.44 -2.86 -11.81
CA THR A 191 -5.04 -3.56 -10.69
C THR A 191 -6.56 -3.37 -10.69
N ASP A 192 -7.26 -4.28 -10.03
CA ASP A 192 -8.70 -4.19 -9.82
C ASP A 192 -9.11 -3.40 -8.56
N ILE A 193 -8.24 -2.54 -8.03
CA ILE A 193 -8.50 -1.82 -6.78
C ILE A 193 -9.87 -1.13 -6.76
N SER A 194 -10.27 -0.45 -7.83
CA SER A 194 -11.57 0.23 -7.90
C SER A 194 -12.73 -0.76 -7.93
N ARG A 195 -12.59 -1.88 -8.66
CA ARG A 195 -13.63 -2.92 -8.77
C ARG A 195 -13.79 -3.68 -7.46
N HIS A 196 -12.69 -4.12 -6.85
CA HIS A 196 -12.70 -4.80 -5.55
C HIS A 196 -13.25 -3.90 -4.46
N SER A 197 -12.84 -2.62 -4.42
CA SER A 197 -13.32 -1.65 -3.42
C SER A 197 -14.84 -1.49 -3.43
N VAL A 198 -15.51 -1.58 -4.59
CA VAL A 198 -16.96 -1.52 -4.68
C VAL A 198 -17.62 -2.68 -3.92
N GLY A 199 -17.03 -3.87 -3.96
CA GLY A 199 -17.52 -5.08 -3.27
C GLY A 199 -17.46 -4.96 -1.73
N TYR A 200 -16.47 -4.27 -1.20
CA TYR A 200 -16.25 -4.09 0.25
C TYR A 200 -16.81 -2.78 0.82
N ARG A 201 -17.35 -1.92 -0.02
CA ARG A 201 -17.86 -0.60 0.37
C ARG A 201 -19.03 -0.70 1.37
N PRO A 202 -18.97 -0.03 2.54
CA PRO A 202 -20.04 -0.10 3.55
C PRO A 202 -21.39 0.40 3.04
N SER A 203 -21.41 1.47 2.25
CA SER A 203 -22.64 2.09 1.76
C SER A 203 -23.46 1.21 0.80
N ARG A 204 -22.91 0.09 0.28
CA ARG A 204 -23.56 -0.84 -0.68
C ARG A 204 -24.29 -0.16 -1.86
N ARG A 205 -24.25 1.14 -1.97
CA ARG A 205 -24.79 1.93 -3.08
C ARG A 205 -23.64 2.49 -3.88
N SER A 206 -23.49 2.01 -5.12
CA SER A 206 -22.68 2.77 -6.08
C SER A 206 -23.21 4.20 -6.10
N PRO A 207 -22.38 5.24 -5.92
CA PRO A 207 -22.82 6.58 -6.20
C PRO A 207 -23.31 6.56 -7.64
N LYS A 208 -24.60 6.80 -7.85
CA LYS A 208 -25.03 7.16 -9.21
C LYS A 208 -24.25 8.40 -9.53
N ALA A 209 -23.50 8.38 -10.63
CA ALA A 209 -22.87 9.58 -11.13
C ALA A 209 -23.97 10.66 -11.23
N ASN A 210 -23.89 11.69 -10.39
CA ASN A 210 -24.92 12.74 -10.36
C ASN A 210 -24.77 13.70 -11.57
N SER A 211 -23.67 13.52 -12.33
CA SER A 211 -23.40 14.27 -13.55
C SER A 211 -22.59 13.46 -14.57
N ALA A 212 -22.69 13.83 -15.85
CA ALA A 212 -21.86 13.25 -16.91
C ALA A 212 -20.35 13.46 -16.64
N ALA A 213 -19.95 14.50 -15.91
CA ALA A 213 -18.57 14.77 -15.53
C ALA A 213 -18.05 13.74 -14.51
N GLU A 214 -18.87 13.36 -13.53
CA GLU A 214 -18.55 12.31 -12.53
C GLU A 214 -18.36 10.95 -13.21
N GLY A 215 -19.28 10.60 -14.13
CA GLY A 215 -19.19 9.37 -14.89
C GLY A 215 -17.89 9.30 -15.74
N ARG A 216 -17.52 10.42 -16.37
CA ARG A 216 -16.25 10.50 -17.12
C ARG A 216 -15.03 10.40 -16.22
N ALA A 217 -15.04 11.04 -15.06
CA ALA A 217 -13.92 10.97 -14.12
C ALA A 217 -13.66 9.54 -13.64
N GLY A 218 -14.72 8.81 -13.27
CA GLY A 218 -14.63 7.40 -12.90
C GLY A 218 -14.10 6.52 -14.04
N ALA A 219 -14.62 6.72 -15.26
CA ALA A 219 -14.15 6.01 -16.44
C ALA A 219 -12.68 6.29 -16.78
N ASN A 220 -12.23 7.54 -16.62
CA ASN A 220 -10.82 7.92 -16.84
C ASN A 220 -9.89 7.26 -15.81
N VAL A 221 -10.28 7.22 -14.53
CA VAL A 221 -9.51 6.51 -13.50
C VAL A 221 -9.41 5.03 -13.85
N GLN A 222 -10.53 4.38 -14.21
CA GLN A 222 -10.51 2.97 -14.58
C GLN A 222 -9.65 2.71 -15.83
N ALA A 223 -9.77 3.53 -16.86
CA ALA A 223 -8.94 3.42 -18.06
C ALA A 223 -7.45 3.61 -17.76
N ALA A 224 -7.10 4.51 -16.82
CA ALA A 224 -5.73 4.70 -16.39
C ALA A 224 -5.18 3.47 -15.65
N LEU A 225 -6.01 2.81 -14.83
CA LEU A 225 -5.64 1.56 -14.15
C LEU A 225 -5.49 0.42 -15.16
N ASP A 226 -6.45 0.23 -16.09
CA ASP A 226 -6.41 -0.84 -17.09
C ASP A 226 -5.17 -0.74 -18.02
N ASN A 227 -4.63 0.46 -18.24
CA ASN A 227 -3.41 0.71 -18.99
C ASN A 227 -2.19 1.03 -18.10
N GLY A 228 -2.29 0.76 -16.81
CA GLY A 228 -1.25 1.03 -15.84
C GLY A 228 -0.04 0.09 -15.94
N MET A 229 0.99 0.40 -15.16
CA MET A 229 2.19 -0.45 -15.04
C MET A 229 1.82 -1.84 -14.50
N ASP A 230 2.56 -2.86 -14.92
CA ASP A 230 2.40 -4.22 -14.41
C ASP A 230 2.70 -4.28 -12.89
N PRO A 231 1.81 -4.87 -12.07
CA PRO A 231 2.06 -5.08 -10.65
C PRO A 231 3.37 -5.81 -10.32
N ASP A 232 3.81 -6.73 -11.16
CA ASP A 232 5.07 -7.48 -10.94
C ASP A 232 6.30 -6.56 -11.09
N GLU A 233 6.23 -5.53 -11.96
CA GLU A 233 7.28 -4.50 -12.03
C GLU A 233 7.34 -3.67 -10.75
N VAL A 234 6.18 -3.36 -10.17
CA VAL A 234 6.10 -2.65 -8.89
C VAL A 234 6.67 -3.51 -7.76
N GLY A 235 6.37 -4.80 -7.75
CA GLY A 235 6.94 -5.76 -6.79
C GLY A 235 8.48 -5.76 -6.83
N ARG A 236 9.07 -5.80 -8.03
CA ARG A 236 10.53 -5.72 -8.22
C ARG A 236 11.10 -4.38 -7.75
N LEU A 237 10.40 -3.26 -7.99
CA LEU A 237 10.81 -1.94 -7.50
C LEU A 237 10.84 -1.88 -5.97
N VAL A 238 9.87 -2.49 -5.29
CA VAL A 238 9.82 -2.52 -3.82
C VAL A 238 10.94 -3.40 -3.27
N LEU A 239 11.17 -4.57 -3.87
CA LEU A 239 12.29 -5.44 -3.50
C LEU A 239 13.63 -4.69 -3.63
N ASP A 240 13.88 -4.01 -4.74
CA ASP A 240 15.07 -3.20 -4.94
C ASP A 240 15.19 -2.08 -3.89
N GLY A 241 14.07 -1.44 -3.54
CA GLY A 241 14.02 -0.46 -2.45
C GLY A 241 14.45 -1.03 -1.10
N VAL A 242 14.00 -2.24 -0.76
CA VAL A 242 14.40 -2.96 0.46
C VAL A 242 15.88 -3.31 0.43
N LEU A 243 16.38 -3.84 -0.70
CA LEU A 243 17.79 -4.23 -0.86
C LEU A 243 18.75 -3.04 -0.75
N THR A 244 18.33 -1.85 -1.21
CA THR A 244 19.16 -0.63 -1.31
C THR A 244 18.87 0.43 -0.25
N ASP A 245 17.97 0.16 0.71
CA ASP A 245 17.50 1.08 1.76
C ASP A 245 17.00 2.42 1.20
N ARG A 246 16.36 2.38 0.02
CA ARG A 246 15.83 3.56 -0.65
C ARG A 246 14.47 3.92 -0.07
N PHE A 247 14.35 5.15 0.45
CA PHE A 247 13.11 5.60 1.11
C PHE A 247 11.97 5.89 0.13
N TRP A 248 12.21 6.72 -0.92
CA TRP A 248 11.18 7.06 -1.90
C TRP A 248 11.16 6.08 -3.06
N LEU A 249 10.03 5.41 -3.29
CA LEU A 249 9.83 4.49 -4.39
C LEU A 249 8.74 5.03 -5.33
N PHE A 250 9.16 5.53 -6.49
CA PHE A 250 8.26 6.05 -7.52
C PHE A 250 8.22 5.11 -8.72
N THR A 251 7.02 4.69 -9.10
CA THR A 251 6.82 3.82 -10.28
C THR A 251 6.95 4.58 -11.59
N HIS A 252 6.70 5.90 -11.58
CA HIS A 252 6.66 6.71 -12.77
C HIS A 252 7.60 7.92 -12.65
N GLY A 253 8.48 8.08 -13.62
CA GLY A 253 9.46 9.21 -13.64
C GLY A 253 8.83 10.61 -13.74
N TRP A 254 7.55 10.70 -14.13
CA TRP A 254 6.84 11.99 -14.16
C TRP A 254 6.40 12.48 -12.77
N THR A 255 6.39 11.62 -11.75
CA THR A 255 5.95 11.97 -10.37
C THR A 255 6.73 13.17 -9.83
N VAL A 256 8.06 13.16 -9.95
CA VAL A 256 8.92 14.27 -9.48
C VAL A 256 8.61 15.56 -10.24
N LYS A 257 8.41 15.48 -11.56
CA LYS A 257 8.05 16.65 -12.39
C LYS A 257 6.72 17.26 -11.96
N LEU A 258 5.75 16.43 -11.59
CA LEU A 258 4.45 16.89 -11.11
C LEU A 258 4.56 17.60 -9.76
N LEU A 259 5.35 17.07 -8.84
CA LEU A 259 5.67 17.70 -7.54
C LEU A 259 6.36 19.07 -7.75
N THR A 260 7.36 19.14 -8.62
CA THR A 260 8.05 20.39 -8.93
C THR A 260 7.07 21.45 -9.44
N ARG A 261 6.18 21.10 -10.38
CA ARG A 261 5.15 22.03 -10.87
C ARG A 261 4.22 22.54 -9.77
N GLN A 262 3.85 21.66 -8.81
CA GLN A 262 3.02 22.08 -7.68
C GLN A 262 3.76 23.07 -6.76
N LEU A 263 5.03 22.83 -6.50
CA LEU A 263 5.86 23.74 -5.72
C LEU A 263 6.09 25.08 -6.42
N ASP A 264 6.32 25.07 -7.75
CA ASP A 264 6.48 26.27 -8.57
C ASP A 264 5.19 27.11 -8.55
N ALA A 265 4.02 26.48 -8.70
CA ALA A 265 2.74 27.19 -8.64
C ALA A 265 2.49 27.79 -7.24
N LEU A 266 2.79 27.05 -6.18
CA LEU A 266 2.70 27.53 -4.81
C LEU A 266 3.63 28.75 -4.58
N ALA A 267 4.86 28.68 -5.08
CA ALA A 267 5.85 29.75 -4.92
C ALA A 267 5.50 31.00 -5.74
N ALA A 268 4.86 30.82 -6.91
CA ALA A 268 4.53 31.93 -7.82
C ALA A 268 3.35 32.79 -7.31
N ASP A 269 2.25 32.16 -6.91
CA ASP A 269 1.01 32.89 -6.55
C ASP A 269 0.15 32.16 -5.49
N GLY A 270 0.64 31.08 -4.90
CA GLY A 270 -0.08 30.27 -3.94
C GLY A 270 -1.16 29.39 -4.57
N SER A 271 -1.19 29.25 -5.88
CA SER A 271 -2.22 28.44 -6.59
C SER A 271 -1.91 26.95 -6.57
N LEU A 272 -2.91 26.16 -6.95
CA LEU A 272 -2.70 24.77 -7.32
C LEU A 272 -2.20 24.69 -8.76
N SER A 273 -1.24 23.78 -9.01
CA SER A 273 -0.78 23.54 -10.39
C SER A 273 -1.95 23.05 -11.26
N LYS A 274 -2.02 23.52 -12.48
CA LYS A 274 -2.96 22.96 -13.46
C LYS A 274 -2.52 21.55 -13.80
N GLY A 275 -3.41 20.57 -13.58
CA GLY A 275 -3.18 19.15 -13.83
C GLY A 275 -2.96 18.80 -15.29
#